data_769701b78f703e1528493737ffc7d626
#
_entry.id   769701b78f703e1528493737ffc7d626
#
_cell.length_a   1.000
_cell.length_b   1.000
_cell.length_c   1.000
_cell.angle_alpha   90.00
_cell.angle_beta   90.00
_cell.angle_gamma   90.00
#
_symmetry.space_group_name_H-M   'P 1'
#
loop_
_entity.id
_entity.type
_entity.pdbx_description
1 polymer ?
#
loop_
_entity_poly.entity_id
_entity_poly.type
_entity_poly.pdbx_seq_one_letter_code
_entity_poly.pdbx_strand_id
1 'polypeptide(L)'
;MATQEIFVHPDCPDCAGVIADYNDNPNNFEDAELYDVAELGSLKRFLHYRDRLSGYAATRDAGKVGVPSKVIDGTAVEYFDAV
;
A
#
# COMPACT_ATOMS: atom_id res chain seq x y z
N MET A 1 9.42 -4.69 14.63
CA MET A 1 8.04 -4.65 14.11
C MET A 1 7.94 -3.57 13.04
N ALA A 2 7.34 -3.88 11.90
CA ALA A 2 7.21 -2.89 10.84
C ALA A 2 6.21 -1.80 11.25
N THR A 3 6.58 -0.54 11.08
CA THR A 3 5.71 0.61 11.33
C THR A 3 5.01 1.08 10.07
N GLN A 4 5.46 0.61 8.89
CA GLN A 4 4.90 0.95 7.59
C GLN A 4 4.40 -0.29 6.88
N GLU A 5 3.24 -0.20 6.27
CA GLU A 5 2.63 -1.28 5.50
C GLU A 5 2.38 -0.79 4.08
N ILE A 6 3.07 -1.40 3.11
CA ILE A 6 3.01 -1.02 1.70
C ILE A 6 2.09 -2.00 0.99
N PHE A 7 1.06 -1.49 0.33
CA PHE A 7 0.08 -2.30 -0.39
C PHE A 7 0.24 -2.13 -1.88
N VAL A 8 0.38 -3.25 -2.59
CA VAL A 8 0.62 -3.29 -4.05
C VAL A 8 -0.24 -4.38 -4.68
N HIS A 9 -0.38 -4.29 -6.02
CA HIS A 9 -1.02 -5.34 -6.81
C HIS A 9 -0.11 -5.65 -8.01
N PRO A 10 0.13 -6.94 -8.35
CA PRO A 10 1.07 -7.30 -9.40
C PRO A 10 0.64 -6.84 -10.80
N ASP A 11 -0.66 -6.63 -11.03
CA ASP A 11 -1.18 -6.17 -12.32
C ASP A 11 -1.15 -4.65 -12.48
N CYS A 12 -0.76 -3.91 -11.45
CA CYS A 12 -0.67 -2.46 -11.49
C CYS A 12 0.71 -2.04 -11.99
N PRO A 13 0.83 -1.30 -13.10
CA PRO A 13 2.13 -0.88 -13.62
C PRO A 13 2.93 -0.02 -12.63
N ASP A 14 2.26 0.84 -11.89
CA ASP A 14 2.91 1.71 -10.91
C ASP A 14 3.43 0.91 -9.70
N CYS A 15 2.76 -0.20 -9.37
CA CYS A 15 3.19 -1.08 -8.30
C CYS A 15 4.47 -1.85 -8.65
N ALA A 16 4.71 -2.13 -9.92
CA ALA A 16 5.89 -2.86 -10.35
C ALA A 16 7.18 -2.15 -9.94
N GLY A 17 7.21 -0.81 -10.07
CA GLY A 17 8.37 -0.02 -9.63
C GLY A 17 8.58 -0.06 -8.12
N VAL A 18 7.50 -0.02 -7.35
CA VAL A 18 7.56 -0.11 -5.89
C VAL A 18 8.07 -1.49 -5.45
N ILE A 19 7.56 -2.55 -6.07
CA ILE A 19 7.99 -3.93 -5.77
C ILE A 19 9.48 -4.11 -6.07
N ALA A 20 9.94 -3.64 -7.23
CA ALA A 20 11.35 -3.72 -7.61
C ALA A 20 12.24 -2.95 -6.63
N ASP A 21 11.83 -1.74 -6.26
CA ASP A 21 12.58 -0.91 -5.32
C ASP A 21 12.66 -1.57 -3.94
N TYR A 22 11.56 -2.13 -3.46
CA TYR A 22 11.53 -2.86 -2.18
C TYR A 22 12.52 -4.05 -2.18
N ASN A 23 12.59 -4.78 -3.28
CA ASN A 23 13.47 -5.95 -3.40
C ASN A 23 14.94 -5.57 -3.61
N ASP A 24 15.20 -4.48 -4.36
CA ASP A 24 16.56 -4.08 -4.75
C ASP A 24 17.24 -3.17 -3.72
N ASN A 25 16.44 -2.44 -2.94
CA ASN A 25 16.93 -1.47 -1.97
C ASN A 25 16.33 -1.70 -0.58
N PRO A 26 16.54 -2.86 0.04
CA PRO A 26 15.91 -3.20 1.32
C PRO A 26 16.24 -2.22 2.44
N ASN A 27 17.37 -1.53 2.37
CA ASN A 27 17.77 -0.56 3.39
C ASN A 27 16.84 0.66 3.44
N ASN A 28 16.15 0.96 2.34
CA ASN A 28 15.18 2.05 2.29
C ASN A 28 13.83 1.67 2.89
N PHE A 29 13.64 0.41 3.24
CA PHE A 29 12.35 -0.14 3.70
C PHE A 29 12.49 -0.95 4.99
N GLU A 30 13.44 -0.60 5.85
CA GLU A 30 13.73 -1.37 7.08
C GLU A 30 12.52 -1.51 8.00
N ASP A 31 11.69 -0.47 8.09
CA ASP A 31 10.49 -0.46 8.94
C ASP A 31 9.21 -0.72 8.15
N ALA A 32 9.31 -1.29 6.95
CA ALA A 32 8.18 -1.51 6.06
C ALA A 32 8.02 -2.98 5.69
N GLU A 33 6.76 -3.42 5.58
CA GLU A 33 6.41 -4.71 5.01
C GLU A 33 5.61 -4.49 3.74
N LEU A 34 5.86 -5.33 2.73
CA LEU A 34 5.16 -5.30 1.45
C LEU A 34 4.03 -6.32 1.47
N TYR A 35 2.82 -5.87 1.15
CA TYR A 35 1.64 -6.72 1.07
C TYR A 35 1.09 -6.71 -0.35
N ASP A 36 0.95 -7.90 -0.94
CA ASP A 36 0.34 -8.10 -2.25
C ASP A 36 -1.16 -8.29 -2.06
N VAL A 37 -1.97 -7.33 -2.50
CA VAL A 37 -3.43 -7.37 -2.30
C VAL A 37 -4.12 -8.39 -3.21
N ALA A 38 -3.40 -9.07 -4.10
CA ALA A 38 -3.92 -10.24 -4.79
C ALA A 38 -4.07 -11.43 -3.85
N GLU A 39 -3.36 -11.45 -2.73
CA GLU A 39 -3.54 -12.44 -1.67
C GLU A 39 -4.69 -12.02 -0.75
N LEU A 40 -5.56 -12.98 -0.41
CA LEU A 40 -6.78 -12.67 0.33
C LEU A 40 -6.51 -12.04 1.70
N GLY A 41 -5.54 -12.55 2.45
CA GLY A 41 -5.19 -12.00 3.76
C GLY A 41 -4.68 -10.57 3.68
N SER A 42 -3.84 -10.28 2.70
CA SER A 42 -3.33 -8.93 2.45
C SER A 42 -4.43 -7.98 1.98
N LEU A 43 -5.35 -8.48 1.14
CA LEU A 43 -6.50 -7.70 0.69
C LEU A 43 -7.40 -7.30 1.85
N LYS A 44 -7.69 -8.21 2.76
CA LYS A 44 -8.50 -7.91 3.95
C LYS A 44 -7.86 -6.82 4.81
N ARG A 45 -6.56 -6.91 5.02
CA ARG A 45 -5.80 -5.93 5.79
C ARG A 45 -5.84 -4.56 5.11
N PHE A 46 -5.64 -4.53 3.78
CA PHE A 46 -5.72 -3.30 3.00
C PHE A 46 -7.11 -2.65 3.08
N LEU A 47 -8.17 -3.44 2.88
CA LEU A 47 -9.54 -2.94 2.92
C LEU A 47 -9.92 -2.41 4.31
N HIS A 48 -9.37 -2.99 5.37
CA HIS A 48 -9.57 -2.50 6.72
C HIS A 48 -9.12 -1.03 6.84
N TYR A 49 -7.96 -0.69 6.27
CA TYR A 49 -7.45 0.68 6.26
C TYR A 49 -8.19 1.54 5.22
N ARG A 50 -8.36 1.02 4.00
CA ARG A 50 -8.96 1.77 2.89
C ARG A 50 -10.36 2.27 3.24
N ASP A 51 -11.14 1.45 3.93
CA ASP A 51 -12.53 1.77 4.25
C ASP A 51 -12.67 2.67 5.49
N ARG A 52 -11.63 2.83 6.29
CA ARG A 52 -11.70 3.54 7.57
C ARG A 52 -10.84 4.78 7.65
N LEU A 53 -9.65 4.78 7.07
CA LEU A 53 -8.73 5.91 7.22
C LEU A 53 -9.14 7.08 6.35
N SER A 54 -9.12 8.28 6.91
CA SER A 54 -9.46 9.51 6.18
C SER A 54 -8.49 9.77 5.03
N GLY A 55 -7.26 9.28 5.11
CA GLY A 55 -6.27 9.40 4.04
C GLY A 55 -6.69 8.70 2.74
N TYR A 56 -7.62 7.74 2.81
CA TYR A 56 -8.16 7.08 1.63
C TYR A 56 -9.49 7.64 1.16
N ALA A 57 -10.02 8.69 1.79
CA ALA A 57 -11.35 9.21 1.46
C ALA A 57 -11.47 9.64 0.00
N ALA A 58 -10.51 10.41 -0.51
CA ALA A 58 -10.49 10.85 -1.90
C ALA A 58 -10.37 9.66 -2.87
N THR A 59 -9.61 8.63 -2.49
CA THR A 59 -9.45 7.40 -3.27
C THR A 59 -10.78 6.65 -3.39
N ARG A 60 -11.50 6.51 -2.28
CA ARG A 60 -12.83 5.88 -2.28
C ARG A 60 -13.81 6.68 -3.14
N ASP A 61 -13.82 8.00 -2.99
CA ASP A 61 -14.74 8.88 -3.72
C ASP A 61 -14.46 8.87 -5.22
N ALA A 62 -13.20 8.73 -5.62
CA ALA A 62 -12.79 8.65 -7.02
C ALA A 62 -12.99 7.27 -7.63
N GLY A 63 -13.37 6.27 -6.84
CA GLY A 63 -13.52 4.89 -7.30
C GLY A 63 -12.19 4.19 -7.60
N LYS A 64 -11.10 4.70 -7.06
CA LYS A 64 -9.76 4.09 -7.22
C LYS A 64 -9.55 2.99 -6.19
N VAL A 65 -8.67 2.05 -6.53
CA VAL A 65 -8.27 0.99 -5.59
C VAL A 65 -7.44 1.56 -4.45
N GLY A 66 -6.42 2.35 -4.77
CA GLY A 66 -5.56 2.98 -3.77
C GLY A 66 -4.19 2.34 -3.65
N VAL A 67 -3.76 1.59 -4.66
CA VAL A 67 -2.42 0.99 -4.72
C VAL A 67 -1.61 1.62 -5.86
N PRO A 68 -0.29 1.78 -5.75
CA PRO A 68 0.52 1.53 -4.56
C PRO A 68 0.35 2.64 -3.51
N SER A 69 0.26 2.24 -2.26
CA SER A 69 0.17 3.17 -1.14
C SER A 69 0.79 2.54 0.10
N LYS A 70 1.04 3.36 1.12
CA LYS A 70 1.51 2.82 2.39
C LYS A 70 0.78 3.45 3.55
N VAL A 71 0.57 2.66 4.59
CA VAL A 71 0.00 3.09 5.85
C VAL A 71 1.11 3.14 6.89
N ILE A 72 1.23 4.28 7.58
CA ILE A 72 2.26 4.54 8.58
C ILE A 72 1.61 4.54 9.95
N ASP A 73 2.11 3.71 10.85
CA ASP A 73 1.63 3.58 12.23
C ASP A 73 0.12 3.29 12.32
N GLY A 74 -0.46 2.70 11.26
CA GLY A 74 -1.87 2.35 11.22
C GLY A 74 -2.83 3.52 11.05
N THR A 75 -2.33 4.75 10.84
CA THR A 75 -3.18 5.95 10.80
C THR A 75 -2.93 6.89 9.62
N ALA A 76 -1.69 7.06 9.19
CA ALA A 76 -1.32 7.97 8.11
C ALA A 76 -1.19 7.21 6.79
N VAL A 77 -1.54 7.87 5.68
CA VAL A 77 -1.47 7.28 4.34
C VAL A 77 -0.58 8.13 3.45
N GLU A 78 0.34 7.46 2.75
CA GLU A 78 1.14 8.08 1.69
C GLU A 78 0.95 7.29 0.40
N TYR A 79 0.86 8.00 -0.71
CA TYR A 79 0.70 7.39 -2.04
C TYR A 79 2.02 7.42 -2.80
N PHE A 80 2.28 6.35 -3.57
CA PHE A 80 3.43 6.28 -4.46
C PHE A 80 3.09 6.74 -5.89
N ASP A 81 1.91 6.79 -6.33
CA ASP A 81 1.26 7.16 -7.60
C ASP A 81 0.03 6.27 -7.75
N ALA A 82 -0.90 6.38 -6.79
CA ALA A 82 -2.00 5.43 -6.67
C ALA A 82 -3.00 5.51 -7.83
N VAL A 83 -3.47 4.36 -8.21
CA VAL A 83 -4.51 4.17 -9.23
C VAL A 83 -5.83 3.73 -8.59
#